data_7930c724f21ba9b66d20bf5677cc2050
#
_entry.id   7930c724f21ba9b66d20bf5677cc2050
#
_cell.length_a   1.000
_cell.length_b   1.000
_cell.length_c   1.000
_cell.angle_alpha   90.00
_cell.angle_beta   90.00
_cell.angle_gamma   90.00
#
_symmetry.space_group_name_H-M   'P 1'
#
loop_
_entity.id
_entity.type
_entity.pdbx_description
1 polymer ?
#
loop_
_entity_poly.entity_id
_entity_poly.type
_entity_poly.pdbx_seq_one_letter_code
_entity_poly.pdbx_strand_id
1 'polypeptide(L)'
;HALQGDRELCLAAGMDDYLSKPFTLEQLRTLLHRWMPSSTVPPPAISSPAESAPSPALVPQPEDSPVNPKTWDSITSLQRPGQPDLLTKIIGLYLKDSQGLVDKILTAAQAKDFAALRDAAHSLKSRSATLGAWQVADLCKELETGAREHTLASTEAERLAGLLQKSFTVTTAIFQSELQRRAA
;
A
#
# COMPACT_ATOMS: atom_id res chain seq x y z
N HIS A 1 -9.53 -15.01 -11.48
CA HIS A 1 -10.33 -16.24 -11.26
C HIS A 1 -10.09 -16.87 -9.86
N ALA A 2 -9.69 -16.09 -8.86
CA ALA A 2 -9.40 -16.56 -7.51
C ALA A 2 -10.52 -16.19 -6.51
N LEU A 3 -11.80 -16.17 -6.88
CA LEU A 3 -12.77 -15.47 -6.04
C LEU A 3 -14.00 -16.28 -5.61
N GLN A 4 -14.39 -17.33 -6.30
CA GLN A 4 -15.58 -18.07 -5.92
C GLN A 4 -15.27 -19.41 -5.23
N GLY A 5 -14.23 -20.11 -5.65
CA GLY A 5 -13.80 -21.37 -5.05
C GLY A 5 -13.08 -21.21 -3.70
N ASP A 6 -12.32 -20.12 -3.51
CA ASP A 6 -11.57 -19.90 -2.27
C ASP A 6 -12.49 -19.64 -1.07
N ARG A 7 -13.61 -18.93 -1.29
CA ARG A 7 -14.59 -18.69 -0.25
C ARG A 7 -15.24 -20.00 0.23
N GLU A 8 -15.62 -20.87 -0.71
CA GLU A 8 -16.25 -22.16 -0.41
C GLU A 8 -15.29 -23.09 0.33
N LEU A 9 -14.00 -23.11 -0.08
CA LEU A 9 -12.97 -23.86 0.59
C LEU A 9 -12.71 -23.38 2.02
N CYS A 10 -12.68 -22.08 2.25
CA CYS A 10 -12.50 -21.50 3.58
C CYS A 10 -13.69 -21.85 4.50
N LEU A 11 -14.93 -21.72 4.01
CA LEU A 11 -16.11 -22.07 4.78
C LEU A 11 -16.18 -23.58 5.05
N ALA A 12 -15.81 -24.43 4.08
CA ALA A 12 -15.73 -25.87 4.25
C ALA A 12 -14.62 -26.29 5.24
N ALA A 13 -13.56 -25.48 5.38
CA ALA A 13 -12.50 -25.69 6.37
C ALA A 13 -12.90 -25.22 7.79
N GLY A 14 -14.15 -24.75 7.99
CA GLY A 14 -14.66 -24.33 9.29
C GLY A 14 -14.45 -22.87 9.62
N MET A 15 -14.18 -22.01 8.65
CA MET A 15 -14.14 -20.55 8.85
C MET A 15 -15.58 -19.98 8.79
N ASP A 16 -15.88 -19.03 9.65
CA ASP A 16 -17.22 -18.45 9.77
C ASP A 16 -17.51 -17.43 8.67
N ASP A 17 -16.49 -16.80 8.08
CA ASP A 17 -16.66 -15.85 6.97
C ASP A 17 -15.35 -15.67 6.19
N TYR A 18 -15.41 -14.95 5.04
CA TYR A 18 -14.29 -14.76 4.13
C TYR A 18 -14.27 -13.35 3.55
N LEU A 19 -13.10 -12.71 3.55
CA LEU A 19 -12.88 -11.40 2.94
C LEU A 19 -11.63 -11.45 2.04
N SER A 20 -11.84 -11.33 0.74
CA SER A 20 -10.74 -11.34 -0.25
C SER A 20 -9.95 -10.04 -0.24
N LYS A 21 -8.64 -10.13 -0.42
CA LYS A 21 -7.77 -8.96 -0.64
C LYS A 21 -7.68 -8.66 -2.15
N PRO A 22 -7.73 -7.38 -2.57
CA PRO A 22 -7.92 -6.17 -1.77
C PRO A 22 -9.37 -5.99 -1.31
N PHE A 23 -9.59 -5.51 -0.10
CA PHE A 23 -10.91 -5.19 0.44
C PHE A 23 -11.04 -3.70 0.78
N THR A 24 -12.25 -3.19 0.68
CA THR A 24 -12.56 -1.81 1.05
C THR A 24 -12.94 -1.71 2.54
N LEU A 25 -12.85 -0.50 3.10
CA LEU A 25 -13.30 -0.23 4.47
C LEU A 25 -14.78 -0.57 4.67
N GLU A 26 -15.61 -0.36 3.65
CA GLU A 26 -17.05 -0.70 3.66
C GLU A 26 -17.29 -2.22 3.74
N GLN A 27 -16.52 -2.99 2.98
CA GLN A 27 -16.60 -4.46 3.04
C GLN A 27 -16.19 -4.99 4.41
N LEU A 28 -15.11 -4.46 4.99
CA LEU A 28 -14.69 -4.80 6.34
C LEU A 28 -15.75 -4.40 7.38
N ARG A 29 -16.31 -3.19 7.25
CA ARG A 29 -17.37 -2.70 8.14
C ARG A 29 -18.62 -3.60 8.09
N THR A 30 -19.07 -3.98 6.89
CA THR A 30 -20.21 -4.88 6.69
C THR A 30 -19.96 -6.23 7.35
N LEU A 31 -18.77 -6.77 7.20
CA LEU A 31 -18.37 -8.04 7.81
C LEU A 31 -18.36 -7.93 9.35
N LEU A 32 -17.78 -6.88 9.89
CA LEU A 32 -17.76 -6.61 11.33
C LEU A 32 -19.19 -6.43 11.89
N HIS A 33 -20.08 -5.71 11.18
CA HIS A 33 -21.47 -5.57 11.60
C HIS A 33 -22.24 -6.90 11.65
N ARG A 34 -21.90 -7.86 10.81
CA ARG A 34 -22.51 -9.20 10.83
C ARG A 34 -22.15 -9.97 12.11
N TRP A 35 -20.92 -9.78 12.62
CA TRP A 35 -20.38 -10.58 13.74
C TRP A 35 -20.38 -9.84 15.08
N MET A 36 -20.65 -8.53 15.08
CA MET A 36 -20.80 -7.76 16.32
C MET A 36 -22.28 -7.72 16.72
N PRO A 37 -22.63 -8.01 17.98
CA PRO A 37 -24.02 -7.88 18.44
C PRO A 37 -24.46 -6.43 18.33
N SER A 38 -25.59 -6.22 17.65
CA SER A 38 -26.13 -4.92 17.30
C SER A 38 -26.48 -4.09 18.52
N SER A 39 -25.80 -2.95 18.67
CA SER A 39 -26.43 -1.78 19.24
C SER A 39 -27.19 -1.09 18.10
N THR A 40 -28.47 -0.98 18.27
CA THR A 40 -29.49 -0.52 17.35
C THR A 40 -29.18 0.79 16.64
N VAL A 41 -28.92 0.73 15.30
CA VAL A 41 -29.23 1.81 14.36
C VAL A 41 -29.69 1.14 13.06
N PRO A 42 -30.89 1.44 12.50
CA PRO A 42 -31.39 0.82 11.29
C PRO A 42 -30.58 1.25 10.07
N PRO A 43 -30.32 0.33 9.11
CA PRO A 43 -29.60 0.67 7.90
C PRO A 43 -30.49 1.43 6.92
N PRO A 44 -29.95 2.43 6.18
CA PRO A 44 -30.65 2.94 5.01
C PRO A 44 -30.66 1.87 3.91
N ALA A 45 -31.82 1.63 3.36
CA ALA A 45 -32.04 0.74 2.24
C ALA A 45 -31.23 1.24 1.02
N ILE A 46 -30.33 0.40 0.52
CA ILE A 46 -29.65 0.65 -0.76
C ILE A 46 -30.02 -0.48 -1.69
N SER A 47 -30.78 -0.10 -2.71
CA SER A 47 -31.12 -0.92 -3.87
C SER A 47 -29.84 -1.32 -4.61
N SER A 48 -29.68 -2.60 -4.88
CA SER A 48 -28.65 -3.13 -5.78
C SER A 48 -28.89 -2.67 -7.21
N PRO A 49 -27.84 -2.33 -7.94
CA PRO A 49 -27.58 -3.07 -9.17
C PRO A 49 -26.15 -3.64 -9.20
N ALA A 50 -26.10 -4.86 -9.71
CA ALA A 50 -24.87 -5.49 -10.14
C ALA A 50 -24.24 -4.65 -11.24
N GLU A 51 -22.99 -4.21 -11.05
CA GLU A 51 -22.07 -3.95 -12.17
C GLU A 51 -20.63 -3.79 -11.69
N SER A 52 -19.76 -4.55 -12.28
CA SER A 52 -18.33 -4.29 -12.54
C SER A 52 -17.51 -3.67 -11.42
N ALA A 53 -16.68 -4.49 -10.78
CA ALA A 53 -15.57 -3.99 -9.99
C ALA A 53 -14.70 -3.05 -10.84
N PRO A 54 -14.59 -1.76 -10.50
CA PRO A 54 -13.52 -0.97 -11.08
C PRO A 54 -12.20 -1.47 -10.48
N SER A 55 -11.27 -1.85 -11.33
CA SER A 55 -9.84 -1.74 -11.04
C SER A 55 -9.59 -0.50 -10.20
N PRO A 56 -8.66 -0.49 -9.26
CA PRO A 56 -8.36 0.72 -8.51
C PRO A 56 -8.08 1.82 -9.54
N ALA A 57 -9.05 2.72 -9.68
CA ALA A 57 -8.93 3.86 -10.54
C ALA A 57 -7.64 4.57 -10.14
N LEU A 58 -6.74 4.71 -11.10
CA LEU A 58 -5.65 5.66 -11.07
C LEU A 58 -6.24 6.99 -10.62
N VAL A 59 -6.07 7.32 -9.35
CA VAL A 59 -6.36 8.66 -8.85
C VAL A 59 -5.53 9.59 -9.73
N PRO A 60 -6.12 10.63 -10.37
CA PRO A 60 -5.36 11.57 -11.19
C PRO A 60 -4.21 12.09 -10.33
N GLN A 61 -2.99 11.77 -10.75
CA GLN A 61 -1.80 12.16 -10.02
C GLN A 61 -1.54 13.62 -10.35
N PRO A 62 -1.25 14.49 -9.37
CA PRO A 62 -0.70 15.80 -9.67
C PRO A 62 0.64 15.56 -10.36
N GLU A 63 0.75 15.96 -11.63
CA GLU A 63 1.82 15.57 -12.56
C GLU A 63 3.23 16.02 -12.15
N ASP A 64 3.37 16.80 -11.05
CA ASP A 64 4.63 17.41 -10.62
C ASP A 64 5.17 16.98 -9.25
N SER A 65 4.47 16.16 -8.47
CA SER A 65 4.94 15.78 -7.14
C SER A 65 5.10 14.28 -6.97
N PRO A 66 6.25 13.76 -6.49
CA PRO A 66 6.46 12.33 -6.24
C PRO A 66 5.63 11.79 -5.06
N VAL A 67 4.95 12.67 -4.33
CA VAL A 67 4.11 12.36 -3.16
C VAL A 67 2.74 13.01 -3.31
N ASN A 68 1.68 12.29 -3.02
CA ASN A 68 0.32 12.80 -3.01
C ASN A 68 -0.07 13.34 -1.62
N PRO A 69 -0.17 14.66 -1.43
CA PRO A 69 -0.48 15.25 -0.13
C PRO A 69 -1.90 14.92 0.37
N LYS A 70 -2.85 14.62 -0.52
CA LYS A 70 -4.22 14.23 -0.15
C LYS A 70 -4.26 12.95 0.69
N THR A 71 -3.27 12.07 0.53
CA THR A 71 -3.12 10.87 1.35
C THR A 71 -2.86 11.24 2.81
N TRP A 72 -2.13 12.31 3.05
CA TRP A 72 -1.83 12.81 4.40
C TRP A 72 -3.05 13.40 5.10
N ASP A 73 -3.94 14.06 4.34
CA ASP A 73 -5.21 14.57 4.88
C ASP A 73 -6.08 13.43 5.39
N SER A 74 -6.10 12.31 4.65
CA SER A 74 -6.82 11.10 5.07
C SER A 74 -6.22 10.48 6.35
N ILE A 75 -4.90 10.45 6.49
CA ILE A 75 -4.23 9.97 7.70
C ILE A 75 -4.50 10.91 8.87
N THR A 76 -4.42 12.23 8.64
CA THR A 76 -4.65 13.24 9.67
C THR A 76 -6.10 13.23 10.15
N SER A 77 -7.07 12.92 9.27
CA SER A 77 -8.47 12.79 9.67
C SER A 77 -8.74 11.64 10.65
N LEU A 78 -7.84 10.65 10.73
CA LEU A 78 -7.91 9.55 11.70
C LEU A 78 -7.29 9.93 13.06
N GLN A 79 -6.73 11.13 13.19
CA GLN A 79 -6.09 11.61 14.42
C GLN A 79 -7.10 11.68 15.56
N ARG A 80 -6.77 11.10 16.70
CA ARG A 80 -7.58 11.16 17.92
C ARG A 80 -7.07 12.28 18.84
N PRO A 81 -7.97 13.05 19.47
CA PRO A 81 -7.55 14.05 20.48
C PRO A 81 -6.70 13.41 21.59
N GLY A 82 -5.62 14.08 21.98
CA GLY A 82 -4.73 13.63 23.05
C GLY A 82 -3.73 12.53 22.67
N GLN A 83 -3.69 12.10 21.41
CA GLN A 83 -2.68 11.16 20.92
C GLN A 83 -1.57 11.90 20.16
N PRO A 84 -0.32 11.39 20.16
CA PRO A 84 0.75 11.91 19.34
C PRO A 84 0.34 11.97 17.87
N ASP A 85 0.87 12.95 17.10
CA ASP A 85 0.54 13.12 15.70
C ASP A 85 0.82 11.84 14.89
N LEU A 86 -0.25 11.25 14.37
CA LEU A 86 -0.23 9.96 13.70
C LEU A 86 0.63 10.02 12.44
N LEU A 87 0.51 11.09 11.65
CA LEU A 87 1.28 11.24 10.41
C LEU A 87 2.77 11.34 10.70
N THR A 88 3.17 12.15 11.69
CA THR A 88 4.55 12.26 12.16
C THR A 88 5.12 10.89 12.55
N LYS A 89 4.35 10.10 13.28
CA LYS A 89 4.75 8.75 13.69
C LYS A 89 4.95 7.81 12.49
N ILE A 90 4.01 7.81 11.53
CA ILE A 90 4.08 6.92 10.35
C ILE A 90 5.24 7.34 9.43
N ILE A 91 5.44 8.64 9.20
CA ILE A 91 6.58 9.14 8.43
C ILE A 91 7.91 8.75 9.11
N GLY A 92 8.00 8.91 10.43
CA GLY A 92 9.21 8.54 11.19
C GLY A 92 9.55 7.04 11.06
N LEU A 93 8.55 6.16 11.13
CA LEU A 93 8.72 4.72 10.89
C LEU A 93 9.14 4.42 9.46
N TYR A 94 8.54 5.09 8.48
CA TYR A 94 8.92 4.94 7.07
C TYR A 94 10.39 5.30 6.84
N LEU A 95 10.83 6.46 7.32
CA LEU A 95 12.22 6.90 7.17
C LEU A 95 13.22 5.96 7.84
N LYS A 96 12.86 5.40 9.00
CA LYS A 96 13.71 4.46 9.74
C LYS A 96 13.86 3.12 9.04
N ASP A 97 12.74 2.56 8.56
CA ASP A 97 12.68 1.14 8.17
C ASP A 97 12.82 0.93 6.66
N SER A 98 12.54 1.95 5.82
CA SER A 98 12.49 1.77 4.38
C SER A 98 13.85 1.84 3.70
N GLN A 99 14.85 2.50 4.30
CA GLN A 99 16.21 2.53 3.76
C GLN A 99 16.78 1.11 3.59
N GLY A 100 16.64 0.27 4.61
CA GLY A 100 17.11 -1.11 4.54
C GLY A 100 16.41 -1.96 3.47
N LEU A 101 15.17 -1.61 3.09
CA LEU A 101 14.47 -2.26 1.97
C LEU A 101 15.03 -1.81 0.62
N VAL A 102 15.36 -0.53 0.46
CA VAL A 102 16.01 0.00 -0.75
C VAL A 102 17.37 -0.67 -0.94
N ASP A 103 18.17 -0.77 0.12
CA ASP A 103 19.49 -1.41 0.08
C ASP A 103 19.38 -2.91 -0.32
N LYS A 104 18.37 -3.61 0.22
CA LYS A 104 18.06 -5.00 -0.17
C LYS A 104 17.66 -5.11 -1.64
N ILE A 105 16.84 -4.18 -2.16
CA ILE A 105 16.43 -4.16 -3.58
C ILE A 105 17.66 -3.98 -4.47
N LEU A 106 18.54 -3.04 -4.15
CA LEU A 106 19.77 -2.79 -4.91
C LEU A 106 20.69 -4.03 -4.91
N THR A 107 20.92 -4.61 -3.74
CA THR A 107 21.76 -5.81 -3.59
C THR A 107 21.18 -7.00 -4.32
N ALA A 108 19.86 -7.23 -4.20
CA ALA A 108 19.18 -8.34 -4.86
C ALA A 108 19.17 -8.19 -6.40
N ALA A 109 19.01 -6.97 -6.91
CA ALA A 109 19.10 -6.70 -8.34
C ALA A 109 20.51 -7.02 -8.90
N GLN A 110 21.57 -6.60 -8.21
CA GLN A 110 22.95 -6.90 -8.57
C GLN A 110 23.28 -8.40 -8.47
N ALA A 111 22.78 -9.07 -7.43
CA ALA A 111 22.99 -10.50 -7.22
C ALA A 111 22.09 -11.37 -8.12
N LYS A 112 21.15 -10.76 -8.88
CA LYS A 112 20.14 -11.46 -9.68
C LYS A 112 19.24 -12.39 -8.85
N ASP A 113 19.05 -12.04 -7.57
CA ASP A 113 18.15 -12.75 -6.66
C ASP A 113 16.74 -12.16 -6.79
N PHE A 114 16.01 -12.67 -7.78
CA PHE A 114 14.65 -12.19 -8.08
C PHE A 114 13.64 -12.53 -6.97
N ALA A 115 13.89 -13.53 -6.14
CA ALA A 115 13.03 -13.85 -5.00
C ALA A 115 13.17 -12.78 -3.91
N ALA A 116 14.39 -12.47 -3.48
CA ALA A 116 14.67 -11.41 -2.52
C ALA A 116 14.24 -10.04 -3.06
N LEU A 117 14.45 -9.78 -4.36
CA LEU A 117 14.03 -8.56 -5.04
C LEU A 117 12.51 -8.36 -4.95
N ARG A 118 11.74 -9.39 -5.29
CA ARG A 118 10.28 -9.39 -5.22
C ARG A 118 9.79 -9.08 -3.80
N ASP A 119 10.32 -9.78 -2.80
CA ASP A 119 9.85 -9.68 -1.42
C ASP A 119 10.17 -8.30 -0.81
N ALA A 120 11.35 -7.76 -1.10
CA ALA A 120 11.74 -6.42 -0.67
C ALA A 120 10.90 -5.32 -1.37
N ALA A 121 10.69 -5.46 -2.68
CA ALA A 121 9.88 -4.54 -3.48
C ALA A 121 8.41 -4.56 -3.03
N HIS A 122 7.84 -5.75 -2.76
CA HIS A 122 6.49 -5.89 -2.21
C HIS A 122 6.32 -5.13 -0.88
N SER A 123 7.28 -5.30 0.02
CA SER A 123 7.26 -4.65 1.33
C SER A 123 7.35 -3.13 1.24
N LEU A 124 8.25 -2.61 0.40
CA LEU A 124 8.44 -1.17 0.20
C LEU A 124 7.24 -0.54 -0.54
N LYS A 125 6.67 -1.23 -1.54
CA LYS A 125 5.48 -0.80 -2.26
C LYS A 125 4.33 -0.46 -1.32
N SER A 126 3.99 -1.38 -0.43
CA SER A 126 2.87 -1.22 0.51
C SER A 126 3.07 -0.03 1.44
N ARG A 127 4.28 0.14 1.98
CA ARG A 127 4.63 1.27 2.86
C ARG A 127 4.57 2.61 2.13
N SER A 128 5.10 2.66 0.91
CA SER A 128 5.13 3.87 0.08
C SER A 128 3.73 4.30 -0.34
N ALA A 129 2.89 3.35 -0.74
CA ALA A 129 1.49 3.60 -1.09
C ALA A 129 0.69 4.19 0.10
N THR A 130 0.93 3.70 1.32
CA THR A 130 0.28 4.19 2.54
C THR A 130 0.56 5.68 2.79
N LEU A 131 1.75 6.17 2.46
CA LEU A 131 2.14 7.57 2.61
C LEU A 131 1.98 8.42 1.34
N GLY A 132 1.42 7.83 0.28
CA GLY A 132 1.22 8.54 -0.98
C GLY A 132 2.51 8.74 -1.79
N ALA A 133 3.60 8.02 -1.50
CA ALA A 133 4.85 8.03 -2.26
C ALA A 133 4.69 7.16 -3.52
N TRP A 134 3.89 7.66 -4.47
CA TRP A 134 3.42 6.88 -5.61
C TRP A 134 4.55 6.48 -6.57
N GLN A 135 5.52 7.36 -6.84
CA GLN A 135 6.65 7.03 -7.72
C GLN A 135 7.48 5.86 -7.19
N VAL A 136 7.74 5.84 -5.88
CA VAL A 136 8.43 4.72 -5.23
C VAL A 136 7.57 3.46 -5.28
N ALA A 137 6.26 3.59 -5.05
CA ALA A 137 5.33 2.46 -5.08
C ALA A 137 5.21 1.85 -6.49
N ASP A 138 5.15 2.67 -7.54
CA ASP A 138 5.07 2.21 -8.94
C ASP A 138 6.36 1.50 -9.37
N LEU A 139 7.53 2.05 -9.08
CA LEU A 139 8.81 1.38 -9.36
C LEU A 139 8.93 0.04 -8.61
N CYS A 140 8.50 -0.01 -7.36
CA CYS A 140 8.42 -1.27 -6.62
C CYS A 140 7.45 -2.27 -7.26
N LYS A 141 6.31 -1.80 -7.79
CA LYS A 141 5.34 -2.64 -8.49
C LYS A 141 5.93 -3.25 -9.76
N GLU A 142 6.67 -2.46 -10.54
CA GLU A 142 7.35 -2.95 -11.75
C GLU A 142 8.39 -4.02 -11.40
N LEU A 143 9.24 -3.77 -10.39
CA LEU A 143 10.23 -4.73 -9.90
C LEU A 143 9.57 -6.02 -9.38
N GLU A 144 8.54 -5.91 -8.57
CA GLU A 144 7.80 -7.05 -8.01
C GLU A 144 7.16 -7.89 -9.10
N THR A 145 6.47 -7.24 -10.05
CA THR A 145 5.76 -7.93 -11.13
C THR A 145 6.74 -8.62 -12.07
N GLY A 146 7.76 -7.92 -12.53
CA GLY A 146 8.76 -8.47 -13.44
C GLY A 146 9.57 -9.61 -12.82
N ALA A 147 9.89 -9.51 -11.52
CA ALA A 147 10.56 -10.59 -10.78
C ALA A 147 9.66 -11.83 -10.60
N ARG A 148 8.36 -11.63 -10.35
CA ARG A 148 7.38 -12.70 -10.20
C ARG A 148 7.11 -13.43 -11.50
N GLU A 149 7.01 -12.70 -12.60
CA GLU A 149 6.68 -13.24 -13.92
C GLU A 149 7.91 -13.73 -14.69
N HIS A 150 9.11 -13.60 -14.09
CA HIS A 150 10.38 -13.94 -14.73
C HIS A 150 10.62 -13.21 -16.06
N THR A 151 10.02 -12.04 -16.23
CA THR A 151 10.13 -11.21 -17.43
C THR A 151 11.23 -10.14 -17.32
N LEU A 152 11.75 -9.93 -16.10
CA LEU A 152 12.71 -8.87 -15.79
C LEU A 152 14.14 -9.29 -16.17
N ALA A 153 14.72 -8.63 -17.16
CA ALA A 153 16.15 -8.78 -17.46
C ALA A 153 17.00 -8.19 -16.32
N SER A 154 18.16 -8.80 -16.03
CA SER A 154 19.05 -8.34 -14.95
C SER A 154 19.46 -6.86 -15.09
N THR A 155 19.78 -6.42 -16.30
CA THR A 155 20.12 -5.01 -16.60
C THR A 155 18.94 -4.07 -16.33
N GLU A 156 17.73 -4.51 -16.59
CA GLU A 156 16.52 -3.74 -16.34
C GLU A 156 16.20 -3.69 -14.84
N ALA A 157 16.44 -4.78 -14.11
CA ALA A 157 16.31 -4.81 -12.65
C ALA A 157 17.26 -3.79 -11.98
N GLU A 158 18.52 -3.75 -12.42
CA GLU A 158 19.50 -2.78 -11.92
C GLU A 158 19.10 -1.34 -12.25
N ARG A 159 18.62 -1.11 -13.49
CA ARG A 159 18.14 0.22 -13.92
C ARG A 159 16.96 0.71 -13.07
N LEU A 160 15.95 -0.12 -12.89
CA LEU A 160 14.76 0.19 -12.08
C LEU A 160 15.13 0.39 -10.60
N ALA A 161 16.02 -0.44 -10.04
CA ALA A 161 16.52 -0.28 -8.68
C ALA A 161 17.27 1.05 -8.49
N GLY A 162 18.08 1.47 -9.48
CA GLY A 162 18.73 2.76 -9.47
C GLY A 162 17.76 3.97 -9.57
N LEU A 163 16.70 3.84 -10.37
CA LEU A 163 15.63 4.85 -10.42
C LEU A 163 14.85 4.91 -9.10
N LEU A 164 14.56 3.76 -8.52
CA LEU A 164 13.92 3.65 -7.21
C LEU A 164 14.72 4.38 -6.13
N GLN A 165 16.03 4.18 -6.08
CA GLN A 165 16.91 4.85 -5.12
C GLN A 165 16.83 6.38 -5.25
N LYS A 166 16.87 6.91 -6.49
CA LYS A 166 16.72 8.35 -6.74
C LYS A 166 15.36 8.88 -6.28
N SER A 167 14.28 8.21 -6.68
CA SER A 167 12.93 8.59 -6.28
C SER A 167 12.73 8.50 -4.76
N PHE A 168 13.30 7.50 -4.11
CA PHE A 168 13.28 7.35 -2.66
C PHE A 168 14.01 8.51 -1.96
N THR A 169 15.17 8.94 -2.46
CA THR A 169 15.92 10.08 -1.91
C THR A 169 15.08 11.36 -1.97
N VAL A 170 14.41 11.64 -3.09
CA VAL A 170 13.54 12.81 -3.21
C VAL A 170 12.34 12.70 -2.26
N THR A 171 11.72 11.54 -2.19
CA THR A 171 10.58 11.27 -1.30
C THR A 171 10.94 11.45 0.17
N THR A 172 12.09 10.95 0.60
CA THR A 172 12.56 11.10 1.98
C THR A 172 12.87 12.55 2.34
N ALA A 173 13.39 13.36 1.42
CA ALA A 173 13.58 14.78 1.63
C ALA A 173 12.24 15.52 1.83
N ILE A 174 11.21 15.19 1.05
CA ILE A 174 9.85 15.74 1.22
C ILE A 174 9.29 15.37 2.60
N PHE A 175 9.43 14.11 3.00
CA PHE A 175 8.94 13.63 4.29
C PHE A 175 9.67 14.28 5.47
N GLN A 176 10.97 14.48 5.37
CA GLN A 176 11.76 15.20 6.38
C GLN A 176 11.33 16.66 6.50
N SER A 177 11.08 17.34 5.37
CA SER A 177 10.56 18.71 5.37
C SER A 177 9.21 18.80 6.05
N GLU A 178 8.32 17.84 5.82
CA GLU A 178 7.00 17.80 6.47
C GLU A 178 7.11 17.57 7.98
N LEU A 179 8.04 16.70 8.43
CA LEU A 179 8.30 16.50 9.86
C LEU A 179 8.79 17.80 10.52
N GLN A 180 9.69 18.53 9.86
CA GLN A 180 10.19 19.81 10.38
C GLN A 180 9.06 20.86 10.47
N ARG A 181 8.21 20.93 9.45
CA ARG A 181 7.06 21.84 9.42
C ARG A 181 6.06 21.56 10.56
N ARG A 182 5.89 20.30 10.94
CA ARG A 182 4.98 19.89 12.03
C ARG A 182 5.59 20.03 13.42
N ALA A 183 6.91 20.10 13.51
CA ALA A 183 7.62 20.29 14.78
C ALA A 183 7.80 21.76 15.17
N ALA A 184 7.61 22.70 14.21
CA ALA A 184 7.72 24.14 14.42
C ALA A 184 6.39 24.74 14.89
#